data_ba7112013ed2368395ea53e2403beeb9
#
_entry.id   ba7112013ed2368395ea53e2403beeb9
#
_cell.length_a   1.000
_cell.length_b   1.000
_cell.length_c   1.000
_cell.angle_alpha   90.00
_cell.angle_beta   90.00
_cell.angle_gamma   90.00
#
_symmetry.space_group_name_H-M   'P 1'
#
loop_
_entity.id
_entity.type
_entity.pdbx_description
1 polymer ?
#
loop_
_entity_poly.entity_id
_entity_poly.type
_entity_poly.pdbx_seq_one_letter_code
_entity_poly.pdbx_strand_id
1 'polypeptide(L)'
;GAYDIYEFELDEKFRPESVEIETVIDEEYYADVLNKQKSVVLKNIYFEFDSDELNPDSEAGINTLYNFMLSNPEKTIVLEGHTDDSGDENYNLELSNRRAESVKNALINKGINEERIKTKGCGSTQPLFPNNFDDELKFLNRRVSMSFDIKP
;
A
#
# COMPACT_ATOMS: atom_id res chain seq x y z
N GLY A 1 20.46 -0.36 1.79
CA GLY A 1 19.58 -1.48 1.90
C GLY A 1 18.73 -1.68 0.69
N ALA A 2 17.83 -2.60 0.80
CA ALA A 2 16.92 -2.97 -0.28
C ALA A 2 16.02 -1.81 -0.73
N TYR A 3 16.06 -0.71 -0.01
CA TYR A 3 15.18 0.43 -0.27
C TYR A 3 15.84 1.50 -1.13
N ASP A 4 17.11 1.35 -1.45
CA ASP A 4 17.87 2.35 -2.19
C ASP A 4 17.79 2.13 -3.69
N ILE A 5 16.74 1.49 -4.13
CA ILE A 5 16.50 1.18 -5.53
C ILE A 5 16.53 2.43 -6.41
N TYR A 6 16.27 3.59 -5.83
CA TYR A 6 16.25 4.84 -6.56
C TYR A 6 17.64 5.45 -6.74
N GLU A 7 18.65 4.93 -6.09
CA GLU A 7 19.97 5.55 -6.10
C GLU A 7 20.84 5.16 -7.28
N PHE A 8 20.56 4.02 -7.94
CA PHE A 8 21.55 3.54 -8.90
C PHE A 8 21.02 2.95 -10.19
N GLU A 9 19.82 2.52 -10.28
CA GLU A 9 19.41 1.73 -11.45
C GLU A 9 18.50 2.44 -12.42
N LEU A 10 17.87 3.53 -12.01
CA LEU A 10 16.92 4.20 -12.85
C LEU A 10 17.56 5.39 -13.53
N ASP A 11 17.47 5.41 -14.86
CA ASP A 11 17.74 6.58 -15.66
C ASP A 11 16.86 7.74 -15.13
N GLU A 12 17.38 8.95 -15.11
CA GLU A 12 16.68 10.13 -14.61
C GLU A 12 15.27 10.29 -15.14
N LYS A 13 15.05 9.92 -16.40
CA LYS A 13 13.73 10.00 -17.03
C LYS A 13 12.71 9.04 -16.41
N PHE A 14 13.16 8.01 -15.68
CA PHE A 14 12.30 7.06 -15.00
C PHE A 14 12.22 7.31 -13.52
N ARG A 15 13.03 8.23 -13.01
CA ARG A 15 12.86 8.63 -11.62
C ARG A 15 11.56 9.44 -11.55
N PRO A 16 10.57 8.98 -10.81
CA PRO A 16 9.53 9.91 -10.38
C PRO A 16 10.29 11.08 -9.75
N GLU A 17 9.77 12.24 -9.74
CA GLU A 17 10.42 13.39 -9.11
C GLU A 17 10.77 13.03 -7.68
N SER A 18 11.84 12.32 -7.57
CA SER A 18 12.26 11.54 -6.41
C SER A 18 12.61 12.39 -5.22
N VAL A 19 12.84 13.61 -5.49
CA VAL A 19 12.94 14.63 -4.46
C VAL A 19 11.79 14.54 -3.49
N GLU A 20 10.66 14.08 -3.97
CA GLU A 20 9.47 13.95 -3.14
C GLU A 20 9.51 12.74 -2.24
N ILE A 21 10.47 11.86 -2.45
CA ILE A 21 10.67 10.69 -1.60
C ILE A 21 11.09 11.10 -0.19
N GLU A 22 11.75 12.24 -0.08
CA GLU A 22 12.11 12.81 1.21
C GLU A 22 10.94 13.50 1.89
N THR A 23 9.83 13.63 1.17
CA THR A 23 8.63 14.20 1.74
C THR A 23 8.14 13.33 2.87
N VAL A 24 7.89 13.94 3.99
CA VAL A 24 7.32 13.23 5.15
C VAL A 24 5.97 12.67 4.74
N ILE A 25 5.85 11.35 4.85
CA ILE A 25 4.58 10.68 4.59
C ILE A 25 3.75 10.78 5.85
N ASP A 26 2.83 11.67 5.85
CA ASP A 26 1.95 11.94 6.98
C ASP A 26 0.48 11.97 6.52
N GLU A 27 -0.38 12.34 7.44
CA GLU A 27 -1.82 12.41 7.21
C GLU A 27 -2.18 13.39 6.09
N GLU A 28 -1.47 14.51 6.02
CA GLU A 28 -1.70 15.52 5.01
C GLU A 28 -1.35 15.02 3.61
N TYR A 29 -0.28 14.25 3.51
CA TYR A 29 0.09 13.59 2.26
C TYR A 29 -1.04 12.70 1.75
N TYR A 30 -1.58 11.84 2.60
CA TYR A 30 -2.67 10.96 2.19
C TYR A 30 -3.91 11.75 1.78
N ALA A 31 -4.26 12.78 2.53
CA ALA A 31 -5.41 13.62 2.20
C ALA A 31 -5.24 14.31 0.84
N ASP A 32 -4.05 14.86 0.58
CA ASP A 32 -3.76 15.55 -0.67
C ASP A 32 -3.82 14.60 -1.87
N VAL A 33 -3.22 13.43 -1.75
CA VAL A 33 -3.21 12.45 -2.84
C VAL A 33 -4.64 11.95 -3.11
N LEU A 34 -5.40 11.66 -2.07
CA LEU A 34 -6.77 11.17 -2.23
C LEU A 34 -7.70 12.20 -2.84
N ASN A 35 -7.44 13.48 -2.61
CA ASN A 35 -8.20 14.55 -3.26
C ASN A 35 -7.90 14.66 -4.75
N LYS A 36 -6.69 14.31 -5.16
CA LYS A 36 -6.24 14.39 -6.55
C LYS A 36 -6.41 13.07 -7.30
N GLN A 37 -6.28 11.97 -6.60
CA GLN A 37 -6.34 10.62 -7.13
C GLN A 37 -7.34 9.81 -6.32
N LYS A 38 -7.89 8.79 -6.95
CA LYS A 38 -8.87 7.94 -6.26
C LYS A 38 -8.25 6.95 -5.29
N SER A 39 -6.95 6.72 -5.40
CA SER A 39 -6.25 5.71 -4.63
C SER A 39 -4.82 6.16 -4.35
N VAL A 40 -4.29 5.77 -3.22
CA VAL A 40 -2.92 6.07 -2.82
C VAL A 40 -2.25 4.79 -2.32
N VAL A 41 -1.00 4.57 -2.73
CA VAL A 41 -0.18 3.46 -2.22
C VAL A 41 0.23 3.79 -0.79
N LEU A 42 0.01 2.85 0.12
CA LEU A 42 0.45 3.01 1.51
C LEU A 42 1.96 2.86 1.59
N LYS A 43 2.62 3.89 2.06
CA LYS A 43 4.06 3.90 2.23
C LYS A 43 4.45 3.30 3.58
N ASN A 44 5.66 2.74 3.64
CA ASN A 44 6.21 2.18 4.86
C ASN A 44 5.37 1.03 5.44
N ILE A 45 4.71 0.28 4.58
CA ILE A 45 4.02 -0.96 4.93
C ILE A 45 4.63 -2.07 4.09
N TYR A 46 5.20 -3.06 4.76
CA TYR A 46 6.03 -4.08 4.12
C TYR A 46 5.58 -5.48 4.50
N PHE A 47 5.68 -6.37 3.52
CA PHE A 47 5.46 -7.80 3.69
C PHE A 47 6.66 -8.54 3.11
N GLU A 48 7.02 -9.64 3.75
CA GLU A 48 7.99 -10.55 3.18
C GLU A 48 7.40 -11.25 1.96
N PHE A 49 8.28 -11.80 1.11
CA PHE A 49 7.85 -12.59 -0.03
C PHE A 49 6.93 -13.73 0.44
N ASP A 50 5.85 -13.93 -0.29
CA ASP A 50 4.90 -15.01 -0.03
C ASP A 50 4.32 -15.01 1.40
N SER A 51 4.19 -13.84 2.02
CA SER A 51 3.70 -13.70 3.38
C SER A 51 2.65 -12.58 3.48
N ASP A 52 1.72 -12.78 4.38
CA ASP A 52 0.73 -11.76 4.76
C ASP A 52 1.03 -11.16 6.14
N GLU A 53 2.16 -11.54 6.75
CA GLU A 53 2.57 -10.95 8.01
C GLU A 53 3.21 -9.59 7.78
N LEU A 54 2.75 -8.60 8.57
CA LEU A 54 3.36 -7.29 8.55
C LEU A 54 4.76 -7.34 9.14
N ASN A 55 5.72 -6.84 8.38
CA ASN A 55 7.08 -6.69 8.86
C ASN A 55 7.09 -5.68 10.02
N PRO A 56 7.89 -5.90 11.09
CA PRO A 56 8.01 -4.94 12.19
C PRO A 56 8.34 -3.51 11.76
N ASP A 57 9.06 -3.35 10.64
CA ASP A 57 9.36 -2.03 10.08
C ASP A 57 8.12 -1.30 9.56
N SER A 58 6.97 -1.97 9.51
CA SER A 58 5.70 -1.36 9.09
C SER A 58 5.02 -0.54 10.17
N GLU A 59 5.50 -0.59 11.39
CA GLU A 59 4.85 0.09 12.52
C GLU A 59 4.66 1.58 12.27
N ALA A 60 5.68 2.25 11.72
CA ALA A 60 5.57 3.68 11.39
C ALA A 60 4.50 3.95 10.35
N GLY A 61 4.41 3.10 9.32
CA GLY A 61 3.38 3.23 8.28
C GLY A 61 1.98 3.01 8.83
N ILE A 62 1.82 2.02 9.69
CA ILE A 62 0.54 1.75 10.35
C ILE A 62 0.13 2.93 11.25
N ASN A 63 1.08 3.50 12.00
CA ASN A 63 0.80 4.65 12.83
C ASN A 63 0.35 5.87 12.02
N THR A 64 0.98 6.10 10.88
CA THR A 64 0.59 7.21 9.98
C THR A 64 -0.84 7.00 9.49
N LEU A 65 -1.17 5.79 9.08
CA LEU A 65 -2.52 5.47 8.63
C LEU A 65 -3.54 5.59 9.77
N TYR A 66 -3.18 5.13 10.94
CA TYR A 66 -4.02 5.25 12.13
C TYR A 66 -4.34 6.72 12.43
N ASN A 67 -3.33 7.58 12.43
CA ASN A 67 -3.51 9.02 12.67
C ASN A 67 -4.38 9.67 11.58
N PHE A 68 -4.19 9.25 10.34
CA PHE A 68 -5.04 9.70 9.24
C PHE A 68 -6.52 9.33 9.49
N MET A 69 -6.77 8.11 9.95
CA MET A 69 -8.13 7.67 10.26
C MET A 69 -8.74 8.43 11.44
N LEU A 70 -7.92 8.78 12.44
CA LEU A 70 -8.38 9.61 13.56
C LEU A 70 -8.75 11.02 13.12
N SER A 71 -8.00 11.57 12.17
CA SER A 71 -8.24 12.91 11.64
C SER A 71 -9.45 12.98 10.71
N ASN A 72 -9.93 11.84 10.24
CA ASN A 72 -11.05 11.75 9.30
C ASN A 72 -12.11 10.78 9.82
N PRO A 73 -12.71 11.07 10.98
CA PRO A 73 -13.56 10.10 11.69
C PRO A 73 -14.82 9.69 10.93
N GLU A 74 -15.27 10.48 9.97
CA GLU A 74 -16.47 10.20 9.18
C GLU A 74 -16.16 9.38 7.92
N LYS A 75 -14.90 9.15 7.61
CA LYS A 75 -14.52 8.44 6.39
C LYS A 75 -14.41 6.94 6.60
N THR A 76 -14.86 6.21 5.60
CA THR A 76 -14.62 4.77 5.46
C THR A 76 -13.61 4.57 4.34
N ILE A 77 -12.66 3.69 4.56
CA ILE A 77 -11.61 3.40 3.58
C ILE A 77 -11.75 1.99 3.04
N VAL A 78 -11.21 1.79 1.85
CA VAL A 78 -11.03 0.47 1.24
C VAL A 78 -9.53 0.24 1.13
N LEU A 79 -9.07 -0.86 1.70
CA LEU A 79 -7.68 -1.32 1.56
C LEU A 79 -7.61 -2.35 0.45
N GLU A 80 -6.79 -2.09 -0.55
CA GLU A 80 -6.64 -2.96 -1.71
C GLU A 80 -5.25 -3.58 -1.71
N GLY A 81 -5.20 -4.90 -1.56
CA GLY A 81 -3.94 -5.63 -1.60
C GLY A 81 -3.55 -6.01 -3.03
N HIS A 82 -2.27 -6.01 -3.31
CA HIS A 82 -1.72 -6.33 -4.62
C HIS A 82 -0.52 -7.25 -4.50
N THR A 83 -0.29 -8.04 -5.55
CA THR A 83 0.87 -8.92 -5.67
C THR A 83 1.59 -8.64 -6.99
N ASP A 84 2.80 -9.18 -7.12
CA ASP A 84 3.41 -9.34 -8.43
C ASP A 84 2.74 -10.53 -9.16
N ASP A 85 3.20 -10.84 -10.37
CA ASP A 85 2.62 -11.89 -11.20
C ASP A 85 3.23 -13.28 -10.95
N SER A 86 4.05 -13.42 -9.92
CA SER A 86 4.67 -14.71 -9.59
C SER A 86 3.63 -15.67 -9.04
N GLY A 87 3.61 -16.90 -9.58
CA GLY A 87 2.77 -17.97 -9.08
C GLY A 87 1.35 -17.97 -9.62
N ASP A 88 0.49 -18.72 -8.93
CA ASP A 88 -0.89 -18.93 -9.34
C ASP A 88 -1.75 -17.69 -9.10
N GLU A 89 -2.60 -17.37 -10.07
CA GLU A 89 -3.45 -16.20 -10.03
C GLU A 89 -4.45 -16.24 -8.87
N ASN A 90 -5.07 -17.39 -8.62
CA ASN A 90 -6.01 -17.53 -7.51
C ASN A 90 -5.31 -17.42 -6.16
N TYR A 91 -4.12 -17.99 -6.05
CA TYR A 91 -3.31 -17.86 -4.86
C TYR A 91 -2.94 -16.39 -4.59
N ASN A 92 -2.55 -15.67 -5.63
CA ASN A 92 -2.20 -14.25 -5.52
C ASN A 92 -3.42 -13.40 -5.11
N LEU A 93 -4.59 -13.74 -5.60
CA LEU A 93 -5.81 -13.06 -5.21
C LEU A 93 -6.06 -13.22 -3.70
N GLU A 94 -5.94 -14.44 -3.20
CA GLU A 94 -6.11 -14.70 -1.76
C GLU A 94 -5.03 -14.03 -0.92
N LEU A 95 -3.77 -14.11 -1.36
CA LEU A 95 -2.65 -13.50 -0.64
C LEU A 95 -2.84 -11.98 -0.54
N SER A 96 -3.24 -11.35 -1.63
CA SER A 96 -3.49 -9.91 -1.65
C SER A 96 -4.61 -9.52 -0.70
N ASN A 97 -5.66 -10.32 -0.63
CA ASN A 97 -6.75 -10.08 0.31
C ASN A 97 -6.25 -10.22 1.76
N ARG A 98 -5.48 -11.26 2.06
CA ARG A 98 -4.91 -11.45 3.40
C ARG A 98 -4.00 -10.30 3.81
N ARG A 99 -3.23 -9.74 2.87
CA ARG A 99 -2.38 -8.57 3.14
C ARG A 99 -3.22 -7.35 3.51
N ALA A 100 -4.29 -7.10 2.78
CA ALA A 100 -5.22 -6.02 3.14
C ALA A 100 -5.85 -6.26 4.51
N GLU A 101 -6.23 -7.50 4.82
CA GLU A 101 -6.77 -7.86 6.12
C GLU A 101 -5.76 -7.66 7.25
N SER A 102 -4.48 -7.93 7.01
CA SER A 102 -3.43 -7.72 8.00
C SER A 102 -3.31 -6.24 8.38
N VAL A 103 -3.39 -5.35 7.41
CA VAL A 103 -3.39 -3.90 7.67
C VAL A 103 -4.65 -3.50 8.44
N LYS A 104 -5.80 -4.00 8.03
CA LYS A 104 -7.06 -3.76 8.73
C LYS A 104 -6.97 -4.18 10.19
N ASN A 105 -6.49 -5.39 10.44
CA ASN A 105 -6.38 -5.92 11.81
C ASN A 105 -5.44 -5.09 12.66
N ALA A 106 -4.34 -4.60 12.09
CA ALA A 106 -3.43 -3.72 12.82
C ALA A 106 -4.12 -2.42 13.24
N LEU A 107 -4.95 -1.85 12.38
CA LEU A 107 -5.71 -0.64 12.69
C LEU A 107 -6.79 -0.91 13.75
N ILE A 108 -7.49 -2.03 13.66
CA ILE A 108 -8.49 -2.42 14.63
C ILE A 108 -7.84 -2.60 16.01
N ASN A 109 -6.67 -3.22 16.06
CA ASN A 109 -5.91 -3.39 17.30
C ASN A 109 -5.50 -2.06 17.93
N LYS A 110 -5.36 -1.01 17.14
CA LYS A 110 -5.08 0.33 17.64
C LYS A 110 -6.34 1.10 18.06
N GLY A 111 -7.51 0.60 17.73
CA GLY A 111 -8.77 1.19 18.18
C GLY A 111 -9.67 1.73 17.08
N ILE A 112 -9.35 1.53 15.81
CA ILE A 112 -10.23 1.91 14.71
C ILE A 112 -11.40 0.93 14.63
N ASN A 113 -12.60 1.45 14.45
CA ASN A 113 -13.80 0.63 14.29
C ASN A 113 -13.73 -0.16 12.99
N GLU A 114 -13.99 -1.45 13.08
CA GLU A 114 -13.98 -2.38 11.96
C GLU A 114 -14.86 -1.91 10.80
N GLU A 115 -16.00 -1.32 11.10
CA GLU A 115 -16.95 -0.85 10.08
C GLU A 115 -16.42 0.26 9.19
N ARG A 116 -15.34 0.89 9.61
CA ARG A 116 -14.70 1.97 8.84
C ARG A 116 -13.70 1.45 7.82
N ILE A 117 -13.44 0.15 7.77
CA ILE A 117 -12.37 -0.42 6.94
C ILE A 117 -12.93 -1.59 6.14
N LYS A 118 -12.88 -1.46 4.82
CA LYS A 118 -13.18 -2.55 3.89
C LYS A 118 -11.90 -3.04 3.27
N THR A 119 -11.88 -4.28 2.85
CA THR A 119 -10.71 -4.89 2.22
C THR A 119 -11.08 -5.48 0.87
N LYS A 120 -10.10 -5.51 -0.03
CA LYS A 120 -10.25 -6.11 -1.35
C LYS A 120 -8.91 -6.66 -1.81
N GLY A 121 -8.90 -7.89 -2.30
CA GLY A 121 -7.74 -8.46 -2.96
C GLY A 121 -7.82 -8.23 -4.45
N CYS A 122 -6.77 -7.67 -5.02
CA CYS A 122 -6.66 -7.41 -6.45
C CYS A 122 -5.70 -8.37 -7.16
N GLY A 123 -4.93 -9.15 -6.37
CA GLY A 123 -3.93 -10.05 -6.93
C GLY A 123 -2.93 -9.29 -7.79
N SER A 124 -2.59 -9.84 -8.95
CA SER A 124 -1.65 -9.25 -9.89
C SER A 124 -2.31 -8.43 -11.00
N THR A 125 -3.60 -8.12 -10.88
CA THR A 125 -4.38 -7.51 -11.97
C THR A 125 -4.12 -6.03 -12.18
N GLN A 126 -3.52 -5.35 -11.20
CA GLN A 126 -3.30 -3.90 -11.25
C GLN A 126 -1.85 -3.57 -10.91
N PRO A 127 -0.89 -3.97 -11.76
CA PRO A 127 0.52 -3.71 -11.48
C PRO A 127 0.85 -2.22 -11.61
N LEU A 128 1.70 -1.72 -10.72
CA LEU A 128 2.29 -0.38 -10.86
C LEU A 128 3.31 -0.36 -12.00
N PHE A 129 4.02 -1.47 -12.16
CA PHE A 129 4.99 -1.66 -13.23
C PHE A 129 4.57 -2.86 -14.06
N PRO A 130 4.79 -2.83 -15.39
CA PRO A 130 4.47 -3.99 -16.24
C PRO A 130 5.17 -5.25 -15.73
N ASN A 131 4.48 -6.38 -15.81
CA ASN A 131 5.00 -7.65 -15.30
C ASN A 131 6.21 -8.16 -16.07
N ASN A 132 6.46 -7.63 -17.28
CA ASN A 132 7.66 -7.93 -18.05
C ASN A 132 8.82 -7.00 -17.74
N PHE A 133 8.67 -6.16 -16.75
CA PHE A 133 9.72 -5.25 -16.29
C PHE A 133 10.72 -6.01 -15.41
N ASP A 134 11.79 -5.32 -15.01
CA ASP A 134 12.85 -5.89 -14.19
C ASP A 134 12.28 -6.51 -12.90
N ASP A 135 12.78 -7.68 -12.53
CA ASP A 135 12.35 -8.38 -11.31
C ASP A 135 12.53 -7.53 -10.06
N GLU A 136 13.53 -6.65 -10.05
CA GLU A 136 13.76 -5.73 -8.93
C GLU A 136 12.60 -4.75 -8.74
N LEU A 137 11.92 -4.39 -9.82
CA LEU A 137 10.78 -3.48 -9.75
C LEU A 137 9.46 -4.20 -9.45
N LYS A 138 9.42 -5.50 -9.68
CA LYS A 138 8.21 -6.29 -9.39
C LYS A 138 7.84 -6.25 -7.92
N PHE A 139 8.80 -6.10 -7.02
CA PHE A 139 8.48 -6.05 -5.61
C PHE A 139 7.59 -4.85 -5.27
N LEU A 140 7.64 -3.78 -6.06
CA LEU A 140 6.79 -2.61 -5.87
C LEU A 140 5.33 -2.89 -6.19
N ASN A 141 5.05 -3.99 -6.91
CA ASN A 141 3.69 -4.44 -7.14
C ASN A 141 3.10 -5.15 -5.90
N ARG A 142 3.95 -5.59 -4.97
CA ARG A 142 3.53 -6.18 -3.70
C ARG A 142 3.26 -5.07 -2.70
N ARG A 143 2.05 -4.56 -2.74
CA ARG A 143 1.68 -3.37 -1.97
C ARG A 143 0.24 -3.43 -1.49
N VAL A 144 -0.10 -2.55 -0.58
CA VAL A 144 -1.48 -2.24 -0.22
C VAL A 144 -1.72 -0.77 -0.55
N SER A 145 -2.83 -0.50 -1.21
CA SER A 145 -3.27 0.86 -1.48
C SER A 145 -4.59 1.14 -0.76
N MET A 146 -4.90 2.41 -0.65
CA MET A 146 -6.08 2.88 0.07
C MET A 146 -6.88 3.82 -0.81
N SER A 147 -8.20 3.69 -0.74
CA SER A 147 -9.12 4.66 -1.33
C SER A 147 -10.22 4.96 -0.33
N PHE A 148 -10.92 6.07 -0.53
CA PHE A 148 -12.13 6.31 0.24
C PHE A 148 -13.28 5.46 -0.32
N ASP A 149 -14.10 4.93 0.57
CA ASP A 149 -15.34 4.27 0.18
C ASP A 149 -16.36 5.36 -0.13
N ILE A 150 -16.49 5.66 -1.40
CA ILE A 150 -17.44 6.66 -1.87
C ILE A 150 -18.77 5.94 -2.07
N LYS A 151 -19.69 6.16 -1.15
CA LYS A 151 -21.04 5.64 -1.31
C LYS A 151 -21.79 6.53 -2.30
N PRO A 152 -22.49 5.94 -3.28
CA PRO A 152 -23.32 6.71 -4.19
C PRO A 152 -24.46 7.42 -3.47
#